data_76ad05f13e1d6c8df9f219225d898c34
#
_entry.id   76ad05f13e1d6c8df9f219225d898c34
#
_cell.length_a   1.000
_cell.length_b   1.000
_cell.length_c   1.000
_cell.angle_alpha   90.00
_cell.angle_beta   90.00
_cell.angle_gamma   90.00
#
_symmetry.space_group_name_H-M   'P 1'
#
loop_
_entity.id
_entity.type
_entity.pdbx_description
1 polymer ?
#
loop_
_entity_poly.entity_id
_entity_poly.type
_entity_poly.pdbx_seq_one_letter_code
_entity_poly.pdbx_strand_id
1 'polypeptide(L)'
;MNEALQFIRKAILSRLTDAISIGGSYVPVYNRVPSDASEPYIRVFSVSNNESDFNGTSFISECVTRLEVVTAFDSDSGGELQSNQIVSSILNLVRTRSSGYYDLSSDGFNVITCTNNGVTYFEDDLEDKTYFRAIVEISNKIEKI
;
A
#
# COMPACT_ATOMS: atom_id res chain seq x y z
N MET A 1 -24.15 4.38 4.45
CA MET A 1 -23.13 3.97 3.48
C MET A 1 -21.90 3.48 4.24
N ASN A 2 -21.35 2.35 3.83
CA ASN A 2 -20.12 1.85 4.47
C ASN A 2 -18.91 2.66 4.01
N GLU A 3 -17.92 2.71 4.86
CA GLU A 3 -16.66 3.35 4.54
C GLU A 3 -15.80 2.41 3.66
N ALA A 4 -15.30 2.88 2.53
CA ALA A 4 -14.65 2.04 1.52
C ALA A 4 -13.20 1.66 1.84
N LEU A 5 -12.49 2.48 2.63
CA LEU A 5 -11.06 2.27 2.87
C LEU A 5 -10.74 0.92 3.52
N GLN A 6 -11.60 0.44 4.40
CA GLN A 6 -11.40 -0.88 5.02
C GLN A 6 -11.36 -2.00 3.98
N PHE A 7 -12.19 -1.91 2.94
CA PHE A 7 -12.25 -2.94 1.89
C PHE A 7 -11.09 -2.80 0.90
N ILE A 8 -10.67 -1.57 0.59
CA ILE A 8 -9.48 -1.31 -0.22
C ILE A 8 -8.24 -1.87 0.48
N ARG A 9 -8.08 -1.57 1.77
CA ARG A 9 -6.95 -2.06 2.56
C ARG A 9 -6.93 -3.58 2.60
N LYS A 10 -8.08 -4.20 2.81
CA LYS A 10 -8.22 -5.66 2.80
C LYS A 10 -7.82 -6.26 1.45
N ALA A 11 -8.23 -5.64 0.36
CA ALA A 11 -7.89 -6.10 -0.99
C ALA A 11 -6.38 -5.98 -1.26
N ILE A 12 -5.77 -4.88 -0.85
CA ILE A 12 -4.32 -4.68 -0.98
C ILE A 12 -3.56 -5.72 -0.16
N LEU A 13 -3.94 -5.91 1.10
CA LEU A 13 -3.32 -6.93 1.95
C LEU A 13 -3.41 -8.32 1.33
N SER A 14 -4.55 -8.66 0.76
CA SER A 14 -4.75 -9.94 0.09
C SER A 14 -3.82 -10.12 -1.11
N ARG A 15 -3.60 -9.07 -1.89
CA ARG A 15 -2.71 -9.14 -3.06
C ARG A 15 -1.25 -9.23 -2.69
N LEU A 16 -0.84 -8.68 -1.56
CA LEU A 16 0.56 -8.59 -1.15
C LEU A 16 1.00 -9.74 -0.24
N THR A 17 0.06 -10.37 0.47
CA THR A 17 0.38 -11.46 1.40
C THR A 17 0.96 -12.65 0.63
N ASP A 18 2.15 -13.08 1.03
CA ASP A 18 2.89 -14.20 0.42
C ASP A 18 3.12 -14.02 -1.09
N ALA A 19 3.21 -12.77 -1.56
CA ALA A 19 3.38 -12.46 -2.97
C ALA A 19 4.73 -11.83 -3.29
N ILE A 20 5.42 -11.26 -2.31
CA ILE A 20 6.70 -10.59 -2.49
C ILE A 20 7.75 -11.31 -1.67
N SER A 21 8.83 -11.76 -2.31
CA SER A 21 9.92 -12.44 -1.62
C SER A 21 11.25 -11.75 -1.85
N ILE A 22 12.06 -11.72 -0.80
CA ILE A 22 13.43 -11.20 -0.83
C ILE A 22 14.31 -12.22 -0.12
N GLY A 23 15.37 -12.65 -0.80
CA GLY A 23 16.33 -13.60 -0.21
C GLY A 23 15.71 -14.95 0.18
N GLY A 24 14.68 -15.39 -0.54
CA GLY A 24 14.01 -16.66 -0.27
C GLY A 24 12.93 -16.64 0.81
N SER A 25 12.65 -15.47 1.37
CA SER A 25 11.59 -15.31 2.38
C SER A 25 10.56 -14.30 1.92
N TYR A 26 9.29 -14.54 2.25
CA TYR A 26 8.23 -13.59 1.97
C TYR A 26 8.36 -12.35 2.85
N VAL A 27 8.10 -11.18 2.26
CA VAL A 27 8.04 -9.91 2.98
C VAL A 27 6.70 -9.83 3.70
N PRO A 28 6.67 -9.74 5.04
CA PRO A 28 5.40 -9.62 5.77
C PRO A 28 4.68 -8.32 5.47
N VAL A 29 3.35 -8.37 5.46
CA VAL A 29 2.51 -7.20 5.20
C VAL A 29 1.56 -7.03 6.39
N TYR A 30 1.55 -5.82 6.96
CA TYR A 30 0.76 -5.52 8.15
C TYR A 30 -0.08 -4.27 7.96
N ASN A 31 -1.25 -4.23 8.58
CA ASN A 31 -1.94 -2.96 8.83
C ASN A 31 -1.37 -2.31 10.11
N ARG A 32 -1.19 -3.11 11.15
CA ARG A 32 -0.52 -2.71 12.38
C ARG A 32 0.71 -3.58 12.58
N VAL A 33 1.87 -2.95 12.65
CA VAL A 33 3.14 -3.66 12.79
C VAL A 33 3.30 -4.16 14.24
N PRO A 34 3.49 -5.48 14.45
CA PRO A 34 3.76 -6.01 15.78
C PRO A 34 5.09 -5.46 16.34
N SER A 35 5.21 -5.37 17.64
CA SER A 35 6.43 -4.87 18.28
C SER A 35 7.65 -5.77 18.05
N ASP A 36 7.43 -7.06 17.74
CA ASP A 36 8.47 -8.04 17.45
C ASP A 36 8.71 -8.25 15.95
N ALA A 37 8.15 -7.43 15.10
CA ALA A 37 8.32 -7.55 13.66
C ALA A 37 9.78 -7.31 13.25
N SER A 38 10.25 -8.13 12.30
CA SER A 38 11.58 -7.99 11.73
C SER A 38 11.48 -7.37 10.33
N GLU A 39 12.45 -6.53 10.00
CA GLU A 39 12.57 -5.96 8.67
C GLU A 39 13.14 -7.00 7.69
N PRO A 40 12.80 -6.94 6.40
CA PRO A 40 11.91 -5.97 5.78
C PRO A 40 10.43 -6.29 6.02
N TYR A 41 9.60 -5.26 6.08
CA TYR A 41 8.15 -5.43 6.14
C TYR A 41 7.45 -4.31 5.38
N ILE A 42 6.16 -4.52 5.11
CA ILE A 42 5.29 -3.54 4.47
C ILE A 42 4.15 -3.24 5.42
N ARG A 43 3.85 -1.96 5.59
CA ARG A 43 2.69 -1.51 6.37
C ARG A 43 1.70 -0.84 5.44
N VAL A 44 0.44 -1.27 5.50
CA VAL A 44 -0.65 -0.70 4.70
C VAL A 44 -1.56 0.08 5.63
N PHE A 45 -1.79 1.35 5.35
CA PHE A 45 -2.67 2.16 6.19
C PHE A 45 -3.46 3.17 5.36
N SER A 46 -4.63 3.52 5.88
CA SER A 46 -5.55 4.46 5.24
C SER A 46 -5.16 5.89 5.55
N VAL A 47 -5.31 6.78 4.58
CA VAL A 47 -4.99 8.20 4.74
C VAL A 47 -6.26 9.05 4.76
N SER A 48 -7.10 8.94 3.72
CA SER A 48 -8.26 9.80 3.59
C SER A 48 -9.31 9.19 2.66
N ASN A 49 -10.55 9.61 2.87
CA ASN A 49 -11.67 9.27 2.02
C ASN A 49 -12.51 10.54 1.89
N ASN A 50 -12.50 11.15 0.69
CA ASN A 50 -13.20 12.40 0.43
C ASN A 50 -14.19 12.23 -0.72
N GLU A 51 -15.41 12.67 -0.54
CA GLU A 51 -16.35 12.74 -1.64
C GLU A 51 -15.82 13.69 -2.70
N SER A 52 -15.72 13.19 -3.93
CA SER A 52 -15.13 13.94 -5.04
C SER A 52 -16.14 14.35 -6.10
N ASP A 53 -17.37 13.88 -6.00
CA ASP A 53 -18.38 14.17 -6.99
C ASP A 53 -19.76 14.27 -6.33
N PHE A 54 -20.55 15.24 -6.77
CA PHE A 54 -21.84 15.58 -6.17
C PHE A 54 -22.95 15.50 -7.24
N ASN A 55 -23.45 14.31 -7.48
CA ASN A 55 -24.61 14.14 -8.32
C ASN A 55 -25.73 13.48 -7.53
N GLY A 56 -26.94 13.54 -8.05
CA GLY A 56 -28.12 13.03 -7.35
C GLY A 56 -28.31 11.52 -7.40
N THR A 57 -27.44 10.78 -8.11
CA THR A 57 -27.67 9.37 -8.40
C THR A 57 -26.61 8.44 -7.83
N SER A 58 -25.42 8.94 -7.49
CA SER A 58 -24.35 8.10 -6.96
C SER A 58 -23.44 8.87 -6.01
N PHE A 59 -22.72 8.12 -5.18
CA PHE A 59 -21.71 8.66 -4.30
C PHE A 59 -20.35 8.21 -4.84
N ILE A 60 -19.50 9.18 -5.18
CA ILE A 60 -18.13 8.93 -5.64
C ILE A 60 -17.17 9.57 -4.65
N SER A 61 -16.19 8.80 -4.20
CA SER A 61 -15.18 9.29 -3.29
C SER A 61 -13.80 8.94 -3.77
N GLU A 62 -12.82 9.74 -3.38
CA GLU A 62 -11.43 9.48 -3.61
C GLU A 62 -10.81 8.97 -2.32
N CYS A 63 -10.28 7.75 -2.38
CA CYS A 63 -9.70 7.05 -1.24
C CYS A 63 -8.21 6.97 -1.42
N VAL A 64 -7.45 7.41 -0.42
CA VAL A 64 -5.99 7.39 -0.45
C VAL A 64 -5.48 6.40 0.58
N THR A 65 -4.63 5.50 0.13
CA THR A 65 -3.98 4.48 0.96
C THR A 65 -2.48 4.60 0.79
N ARG A 66 -1.73 4.47 1.87
CA ARG A 66 -0.28 4.44 1.84
C ARG A 66 0.25 3.07 2.20
N LEU A 67 1.34 2.71 1.51
CA LEU A 67 2.10 1.51 1.81
C LEU A 67 3.51 1.96 2.18
N GLU A 68 3.93 1.65 3.39
CA GLU A 68 5.27 1.96 3.86
C GLU A 68 6.13 0.69 3.80
N VAL A 69 7.23 0.76 3.07
CA VAL A 69 8.23 -0.29 3.01
C VAL A 69 9.36 0.08 3.96
N VAL A 70 9.68 -0.80 4.90
CA VAL A 70 10.77 -0.57 5.85
C VAL A 70 11.81 -1.67 5.67
N THR A 71 13.04 -1.26 5.36
CA THR A 71 14.20 -2.15 5.29
C THR A 71 15.24 -1.69 6.30
N ALA A 72 15.99 -2.63 6.86
CA ALA A 72 16.99 -2.31 7.86
C ALA A 72 18.30 -3.05 7.57
N PHE A 73 19.38 -2.39 7.84
CA PHE A 73 20.74 -2.92 7.67
C PHE A 73 21.56 -2.59 8.92
N ASP A 74 22.72 -3.22 9.04
CA ASP A 74 23.66 -2.87 10.10
C ASP A 74 24.04 -1.40 10.00
N SER A 75 24.43 -0.81 11.13
CA SER A 75 24.78 0.60 11.19
C SER A 75 25.78 0.98 10.09
N ASP A 76 25.51 2.11 9.41
CA ASP A 76 26.35 2.66 8.34
C ASP A 76 26.54 1.68 7.16
N SER A 77 25.52 0.92 6.82
CA SER A 77 25.53 -0.01 5.69
C SER A 77 24.19 -0.04 4.97
N GLY A 78 24.13 -0.77 3.86
CA GLY A 78 22.92 -0.97 3.09
C GLY A 78 22.78 0.02 1.94
N GLY A 79 21.56 0.11 1.44
CA GLY A 79 21.20 0.99 0.32
C GLY A 79 19.75 0.85 -0.05
N GLU A 80 19.34 1.56 -1.08
CA GLU A 80 17.94 1.63 -1.50
C GLU A 80 17.49 0.46 -2.38
N LEU A 81 18.41 -0.39 -2.86
CA LEU A 81 18.08 -1.43 -3.82
C LEU A 81 16.95 -2.35 -3.33
N GLN A 82 17.04 -2.81 -2.09
CA GLN A 82 16.03 -3.71 -1.54
C GLN A 82 14.66 -3.04 -1.45
N SER A 83 14.60 -1.79 -0.98
CA SER A 83 13.34 -1.04 -0.94
C SER A 83 12.80 -0.77 -2.33
N ASN A 84 13.67 -0.48 -3.31
CA ASN A 84 13.26 -0.30 -4.70
C ASN A 84 12.65 -1.58 -5.28
N GLN A 85 13.23 -2.73 -4.99
CA GLN A 85 12.73 -4.02 -5.47
C GLN A 85 11.35 -4.32 -4.87
N ILE A 86 11.18 -4.05 -3.59
CA ILE A 86 9.88 -4.26 -2.91
C ILE A 86 8.83 -3.31 -3.48
N VAL A 87 9.17 -2.04 -3.67
CA VAL A 87 8.26 -1.05 -4.27
C VAL A 87 7.85 -1.47 -5.67
N SER A 88 8.78 -1.94 -6.49
CA SER A 88 8.46 -2.43 -7.83
C SER A 88 7.47 -3.59 -7.80
N SER A 89 7.65 -4.52 -6.88
CA SER A 89 6.74 -5.65 -6.71
C SER A 89 5.36 -5.20 -6.23
N ILE A 90 5.30 -4.24 -5.30
CA ILE A 90 4.04 -3.65 -4.85
C ILE A 90 3.29 -3.03 -6.03
N LEU A 91 3.97 -2.20 -6.81
CA LEU A 91 3.33 -1.51 -7.94
C LEU A 91 2.84 -2.48 -9.00
N ASN A 92 3.57 -3.55 -9.26
CA ASN A 92 3.13 -4.58 -10.20
C ASN A 92 1.86 -5.31 -9.73
N LEU A 93 1.67 -5.46 -8.43
CA LEU A 93 0.53 -6.16 -7.86
C LEU A 93 -0.67 -5.25 -7.60
N VAL A 94 -0.43 -4.00 -7.28
CA VAL A 94 -1.46 -3.07 -6.81
C VAL A 94 -1.85 -2.05 -7.88
N ARG A 95 -0.88 -1.49 -8.60
CA ARG A 95 -1.13 -0.49 -9.63
C ARG A 95 -1.35 -1.18 -10.97
N THR A 96 -2.58 -1.63 -11.20
CA THR A 96 -2.96 -2.37 -12.40
C THR A 96 -3.83 -1.53 -13.32
N ARG A 97 -4.08 -2.03 -14.52
CA ARG A 97 -5.06 -1.46 -15.43
C ARG A 97 -6.48 -1.85 -14.99
N SER A 98 -7.49 -1.23 -15.58
CA SER A 98 -8.89 -1.40 -15.17
C SER A 98 -9.34 -2.86 -15.11
N SER A 99 -8.79 -3.73 -15.95
CA SER A 99 -9.10 -5.15 -15.94
C SER A 99 -8.56 -5.90 -14.72
N GLY A 100 -7.64 -5.28 -13.98
CA GLY A 100 -7.05 -5.84 -12.77
C GLY A 100 -7.38 -5.08 -11.50
N TYR A 101 -8.34 -4.16 -11.51
CA TYR A 101 -8.75 -3.44 -10.30
C TYR A 101 -9.34 -4.40 -9.27
N TYR A 102 -9.29 -4.01 -8.00
CA TYR A 102 -9.89 -4.79 -6.91
C TYR A 102 -11.37 -4.98 -7.18
N ASP A 103 -11.88 -6.18 -6.91
CA ASP A 103 -13.30 -6.44 -6.99
C ASP A 103 -13.93 -6.19 -5.61
N LEU A 104 -14.60 -5.06 -5.47
CA LEU A 104 -15.29 -4.67 -4.24
C LEU A 104 -16.81 -4.73 -4.40
N SER A 105 -17.30 -5.40 -5.44
CA SER A 105 -18.72 -5.46 -5.75
C SER A 105 -19.52 -6.13 -4.63
N SER A 106 -18.98 -7.16 -4.00
CA SER A 106 -19.64 -7.81 -2.86
C SER A 106 -19.75 -6.91 -1.63
N ASP A 107 -18.91 -5.89 -1.54
CA ASP A 107 -18.91 -4.91 -0.46
C ASP A 107 -19.73 -3.66 -0.82
N GLY A 108 -20.30 -3.62 -2.02
CA GLY A 108 -21.16 -2.54 -2.48
C GLY A 108 -20.44 -1.38 -3.15
N PHE A 109 -19.23 -1.62 -3.69
CA PHE A 109 -18.42 -0.57 -4.31
C PHE A 109 -17.90 -1.00 -5.68
N ASN A 110 -17.73 0.00 -6.54
CA ASN A 110 -17.10 -0.14 -7.84
C ASN A 110 -15.83 0.71 -7.88
N VAL A 111 -14.70 0.11 -8.22
CA VAL A 111 -13.42 0.80 -8.33
C VAL A 111 -13.32 1.41 -9.72
N ILE A 112 -13.25 2.73 -9.80
CA ILE A 112 -13.20 3.47 -11.08
C ILE A 112 -11.76 3.67 -11.52
N THR A 113 -10.86 4.06 -10.59
CA THR A 113 -9.45 4.31 -10.91
C THR A 113 -8.53 3.71 -9.87
N CYS A 114 -7.28 3.48 -10.28
CA CYS A 114 -6.18 3.17 -9.38
C CYS A 114 -4.96 3.97 -9.87
N THR A 115 -4.51 4.92 -9.08
CA THR A 115 -3.45 5.84 -9.46
C THR A 115 -2.31 5.80 -8.45
N ASN A 116 -1.09 5.74 -8.94
CA ASN A 116 0.10 5.92 -8.11
C ASN A 116 0.39 7.41 -7.99
N ASN A 117 0.19 7.98 -6.81
CA ASN A 117 0.44 9.40 -6.55
C ASN A 117 1.91 9.73 -6.31
N GLY A 118 2.74 8.72 -6.25
CA GLY A 118 4.17 8.90 -6.09
C GLY A 118 4.77 7.97 -5.05
N VAL A 119 6.09 7.88 -5.11
CA VAL A 119 6.89 7.10 -4.16
C VAL A 119 7.94 8.05 -3.56
N THR A 120 7.99 8.11 -2.24
CA THR A 120 8.95 8.94 -1.51
C THR A 120 9.89 8.04 -0.71
N TYR A 121 11.17 8.33 -0.77
CA TYR A 121 12.21 7.54 -0.11
C TYR A 121 12.84 8.32 1.03
N PHE A 122 13.14 7.62 2.13
CA PHE A 122 13.78 8.17 3.32
C PHE A 122 14.91 7.27 3.78
N GLU A 123 15.92 7.89 4.36
CA GLU A 123 16.98 7.16 5.05
C GLU A 123 17.05 7.65 6.50
N ASP A 124 16.98 6.72 7.45
CA ASP A 124 17.13 7.00 8.87
C ASP A 124 18.34 6.24 9.39
N ASP A 125 19.38 6.95 9.79
CA ASP A 125 20.59 6.37 10.36
C ASP A 125 20.51 6.45 11.87
N LEU A 126 20.13 5.34 12.49
CA LEU A 126 20.02 5.22 13.93
C LEU A 126 21.25 4.50 14.50
N GLU A 127 21.42 4.59 15.83
CA GLU A 127 22.62 4.11 16.51
C GLU A 127 22.97 2.66 16.17
N ASP A 128 21.99 1.77 16.12
CA ASP A 128 22.19 0.34 15.91
C ASP A 128 22.00 -0.10 14.47
N LYS A 129 21.21 0.64 13.69
CA LYS A 129 20.81 0.24 12.34
C LYS A 129 20.60 1.43 11.43
N THR A 130 20.77 1.20 10.14
CA THR A 130 20.38 2.13 9.09
C THR A 130 19.09 1.62 8.45
N TYR A 131 18.07 2.48 8.42
CA TYR A 131 16.77 2.16 7.83
C TYR A 131 16.59 2.88 6.52
N PHE A 132 16.15 2.16 5.50
CA PHE A 132 15.73 2.73 4.24
C PHE A 132 14.23 2.50 4.11
N ARG A 133 13.48 3.58 3.99
CA ARG A 133 12.02 3.55 3.94
C ARG A 133 11.53 4.09 2.62
N ALA A 134 10.42 3.54 2.16
CA ALA A 134 9.72 4.05 0.99
C ALA A 134 8.24 4.14 1.31
N ILE A 135 7.60 5.22 0.89
CA ILE A 135 6.15 5.39 1.03
C ILE A 135 5.55 5.47 -0.36
N VAL A 136 4.68 4.52 -0.67
CA VAL A 136 3.91 4.46 -1.91
C VAL A 136 2.50 4.96 -1.61
N GLU A 137 2.03 5.96 -2.33
CA GLU A 137 0.68 6.46 -2.14
C GLU A 137 -0.19 6.07 -3.34
N ILE A 138 -1.27 5.35 -3.05
CA ILE A 138 -2.23 4.88 -4.05
C ILE A 138 -3.56 5.58 -3.82
N SER A 139 -4.11 6.12 -4.90
CA SER A 139 -5.43 6.75 -4.89
C SER A 139 -6.41 5.90 -5.71
N ASN A 140 -7.56 5.64 -5.14
CA ASN A 140 -8.65 4.94 -5.81
C ASN A 140 -9.90 5.81 -5.82
N LYS A 141 -10.47 6.00 -7.00
CA LYS A 141 -11.79 6.60 -7.12
C LYS A 141 -12.82 5.48 -7.03
N ILE A 142 -13.73 5.61 -6.08
CA ILE A 142 -14.67 4.55 -5.71
C ILE A 142 -16.09 5.09 -5.85
N GLU A 143 -16.94 4.29 -6.48
CA GLU A 143 -18.37 4.58 -6.58
C GLU A 143 -19.15 3.62 -5.70
N LYS A 144 -20.08 4.15 -4.90
CA LYS A 144 -21.03 3.34 -4.12
C LYS A 144 -22.10 2.79 -5.06
N ILE A 145 -22.22 1.49 -5.09
CA ILE A 145 -23.25 0.81 -5.89
C ILE A 145 -24.59 0.80 -5.16
#